data_834c3174738672ea068b8840cacd4515
#
_entry.id   834c3174738672ea068b8840cacd4515
#
_cell.length_a   1.000
_cell.length_b   1.000
_cell.length_c   1.000
_cell.angle_alpha   90.00
_cell.angle_beta   90.00
_cell.angle_gamma   90.00
#
_symmetry.space_group_name_H-M   'P 1'
#
loop_
_entity.id
_entity.type
_entity.pdbx_description
1 polymer ?
#
loop_
_entity_poly.entity_id
_entity_poly.type
_entity_poly.pdbx_seq_one_letter_code
_entity_poly.pdbx_strand_id
1 'polypeptide(L)'
;MSLLSYQTLKNILFKVNPETAHSIGGLGLKAAPYTPFVSKFFKNSYFVSSPLLKQVLFDTTFENPVGLAAGFDKNGEYIKAMPSLGFGFTEIGTITPKPQAGNARPRLFRLKEDRSIQNAMGFNNRGADFMLNQLAKVENFDYPIGINIGKNKLTPEDEALNDYKTLLETFKDSGNYIVINISSPNTPGLRDLQNEKFITDLFTMAKEITSQPIFLKIAPDMQAQDAIDLCNAAVNAGSAGIIATNTTIDYSVTEHAKDFGGISGALVREKSYELFKAIGKELYGKTILISVGGIETAEDAYRRIKAGASLIQIYSMLIYNGPIMIKEINEGLIELLKADGYENISEAIGADWK
;
A
#
# COMPACT_ATOMS: atom_id res chain seq x y z
N MET A 1 -13.88 -2.33 -19.69
CA MET A 1 -12.80 -2.08 -20.67
C MET A 1 -12.08 -3.41 -20.84
N SER A 2 -12.00 -3.97 -22.05
CA SER A 2 -11.32 -5.24 -22.27
C SER A 2 -9.80 -5.06 -22.08
N LEU A 3 -9.06 -6.14 -21.82
CA LEU A 3 -7.59 -6.13 -21.72
C LEU A 3 -6.95 -5.43 -22.93
N LEU A 4 -7.49 -5.68 -24.11
CA LEU A 4 -7.04 -5.07 -25.37
C LEU A 4 -7.18 -3.53 -25.36
N SER A 5 -8.26 -2.99 -24.78
CA SER A 5 -8.47 -1.55 -24.72
C SER A 5 -7.57 -0.86 -23.67
N TYR A 6 -7.25 -1.55 -22.56
CA TYR A 6 -6.27 -1.04 -21.60
C TYR A 6 -4.85 -1.03 -22.18
N GLN A 7 -4.45 -2.05 -22.92
CA GLN A 7 -3.13 -2.08 -23.58
C GLN A 7 -2.96 -0.92 -24.57
N THR A 8 -4.02 -0.57 -25.31
CA THR A 8 -4.00 0.58 -26.21
C THR A 8 -3.83 1.89 -25.43
N LEU A 9 -4.59 2.09 -24.35
CA LEU A 9 -4.48 3.25 -23.47
C LEU A 9 -3.08 3.33 -22.83
N LYS A 10 -2.57 2.21 -22.31
CA LYS A 10 -1.23 2.10 -21.75
C LYS A 10 -0.16 2.51 -22.76
N ASN A 11 -0.24 2.01 -24.00
CA ASN A 11 0.73 2.34 -25.04
C ASN A 11 0.77 3.84 -25.35
N ILE A 12 -0.37 4.54 -25.28
CA ILE A 12 -0.45 6.00 -25.43
C ILE A 12 0.16 6.69 -24.21
N LEU A 13 -0.25 6.31 -22.99
CA LEU A 13 0.23 6.91 -21.75
C LEU A 13 1.73 6.67 -21.53
N PHE A 14 2.28 5.57 -22.05
CA PHE A 14 3.71 5.27 -21.93
C PHE A 14 4.60 6.10 -22.84
N LYS A 15 4.03 6.83 -23.79
CA LYS A 15 4.76 7.85 -24.59
C LYS A 15 4.88 9.19 -23.85
N VAL A 16 4.10 9.39 -22.80
CA VAL A 16 4.07 10.62 -22.00
C VAL A 16 4.91 10.44 -20.73
N ASN A 17 5.45 11.54 -20.21
CA ASN A 17 6.16 11.54 -18.92
C ASN A 17 5.31 10.84 -17.84
N PRO A 18 5.90 9.97 -16.97
CA PRO A 18 5.15 9.18 -16.00
C PRO A 18 4.30 10.00 -15.01
N GLU A 19 4.80 11.13 -14.50
CA GLU A 19 4.01 11.99 -13.61
C GLU A 19 2.85 12.67 -14.33
N THR A 20 3.07 13.09 -15.59
CA THR A 20 2.00 13.66 -16.43
C THR A 20 0.93 12.61 -16.73
N ALA A 21 1.34 11.39 -17.09
CA ALA A 21 0.41 10.27 -17.30
C ALA A 21 -0.41 9.94 -16.05
N HIS A 22 0.22 9.95 -14.87
CA HIS A 22 -0.47 9.79 -13.59
C HIS A 22 -1.50 10.90 -13.35
N SER A 23 -1.14 12.15 -13.63
CA SER A 23 -2.07 13.29 -13.51
C SER A 23 -3.28 13.18 -14.45
N ILE A 24 -3.06 12.76 -15.70
CA ILE A 24 -4.14 12.53 -16.68
C ILE A 24 -5.08 11.42 -16.19
N GLY A 25 -4.52 10.28 -15.77
CA GLY A 25 -5.30 9.18 -15.19
C GLY A 25 -6.09 9.62 -13.94
N GLY A 26 -5.46 10.42 -13.08
CA GLY A 26 -6.07 10.99 -11.88
C GLY A 26 -7.28 11.88 -12.17
N LEU A 27 -7.24 12.68 -13.24
CA LEU A 27 -8.41 13.47 -13.66
C LEU A 27 -9.60 12.56 -14.00
N GLY A 28 -9.37 11.47 -14.72
CA GLY A 28 -10.39 10.47 -15.01
C GLY A 28 -10.96 9.82 -13.74
N LEU A 29 -10.09 9.45 -12.79
CA LEU A 29 -10.49 8.87 -11.51
C LEU A 29 -11.29 9.84 -10.64
N LYS A 30 -10.98 11.14 -10.66
CA LYS A 30 -11.77 12.17 -9.97
C LYS A 30 -13.17 12.31 -10.58
N ALA A 31 -13.29 12.23 -11.89
CA ALA A 31 -14.57 12.43 -12.59
C ALA A 31 -15.47 11.18 -12.54
N ALA A 32 -14.90 9.97 -12.52
CA ALA A 32 -15.62 8.71 -12.64
C ALA A 32 -16.76 8.53 -11.60
N PRO A 33 -16.59 8.83 -10.29
CA PRO A 33 -17.65 8.68 -9.30
C PRO A 33 -18.87 9.59 -9.53
N TYR A 34 -18.65 10.73 -10.18
CA TYR A 34 -19.71 11.70 -10.49
C TYR A 34 -20.40 11.42 -11.84
N THR A 35 -20.00 10.35 -12.51
CA THR A 35 -20.60 9.88 -13.76
C THR A 35 -21.22 8.49 -13.52
N PRO A 36 -22.50 8.41 -13.11
CA PRO A 36 -23.09 7.15 -12.62
C PRO A 36 -22.99 5.99 -13.60
N PHE A 37 -23.12 6.26 -14.88
CA PHE A 37 -22.98 5.25 -15.94
C PHE A 37 -21.57 4.67 -15.98
N VAL A 38 -20.55 5.51 -15.89
CA VAL A 38 -19.13 5.11 -15.91
C VAL A 38 -18.78 4.33 -14.65
N SER A 39 -19.17 4.83 -13.48
CA SER A 39 -18.95 4.16 -12.21
C SER A 39 -19.60 2.77 -12.16
N LYS A 40 -20.87 2.67 -12.58
CA LYS A 40 -21.61 1.40 -12.64
C LYS A 40 -20.96 0.42 -13.64
N PHE A 41 -20.55 0.91 -14.80
CA PHE A 41 -19.88 0.10 -15.82
C PHE A 41 -18.56 -0.48 -15.27
N PHE A 42 -17.73 0.34 -14.64
CA PHE A 42 -16.46 -0.13 -14.06
C PHE A 42 -16.70 -1.09 -12.90
N LYS A 43 -17.63 -0.80 -11.99
CA LYS A 43 -17.96 -1.70 -10.89
C LYS A 43 -18.42 -3.08 -11.41
N ASN A 44 -19.30 -3.12 -12.39
CA ASN A 44 -19.75 -4.37 -12.99
C ASN A 44 -18.62 -5.13 -13.75
N SER A 45 -17.61 -4.40 -14.24
CA SER A 45 -16.51 -4.99 -15.00
C SER A 45 -15.38 -5.53 -14.12
N TYR A 46 -15.15 -4.95 -12.94
CA TYR A 46 -13.94 -5.22 -12.16
C TYR A 46 -14.21 -5.69 -10.73
N PHE A 47 -15.34 -5.35 -10.14
CA PHE A 47 -15.62 -5.72 -8.75
C PHE A 47 -16.11 -7.18 -8.68
N VAL A 48 -15.46 -7.96 -7.80
CA VAL A 48 -15.85 -9.33 -7.49
C VAL A 48 -16.34 -9.37 -6.04
N SER A 49 -17.58 -9.82 -5.86
CA SER A 49 -18.17 -10.05 -4.54
C SER A 49 -18.26 -11.54 -4.28
N SER A 50 -17.69 -12.00 -3.19
CA SER A 50 -17.76 -13.42 -2.78
C SER A 50 -17.61 -13.55 -1.28
N PRO A 51 -18.46 -14.34 -0.60
CA PRO A 51 -18.28 -14.67 0.81
C PRO A 51 -16.91 -15.29 1.11
N LEU A 52 -16.31 -16.01 0.15
CA LEU A 52 -15.00 -16.64 0.31
C LEU A 52 -13.89 -15.61 0.53
N LEU A 53 -14.02 -14.39 -0.01
CA LEU A 53 -13.00 -13.34 0.06
C LEU A 53 -13.26 -12.32 1.18
N LYS A 54 -14.50 -12.28 1.68
CA LYS A 54 -14.91 -11.31 2.68
C LYS A 54 -14.37 -11.65 4.05
N GLN A 55 -13.82 -10.64 4.72
CA GLN A 55 -13.32 -10.78 6.09
C GLN A 55 -13.56 -9.51 6.90
N VAL A 56 -13.57 -9.67 8.23
CA VAL A 56 -13.67 -8.57 9.19
C VAL A 56 -12.35 -8.51 9.96
N LEU A 57 -11.66 -7.39 9.90
CA LEU A 57 -10.42 -7.11 10.61
C LEU A 57 -10.60 -5.80 11.35
N PHE A 58 -10.18 -5.73 12.63
CA PHE A 58 -10.32 -4.54 13.48
C PHE A 58 -11.65 -3.79 13.27
N ASP A 59 -12.77 -4.53 13.41
CA ASP A 59 -14.17 -4.07 13.25
C ASP A 59 -14.50 -3.46 11.89
N THR A 60 -13.63 -3.65 10.89
CA THR A 60 -13.82 -3.17 9.53
C THR A 60 -14.04 -4.32 8.56
N THR A 61 -15.06 -4.21 7.72
CA THR A 61 -15.36 -5.21 6.69
C THR A 61 -14.56 -4.94 5.41
N PHE A 62 -13.82 -5.95 4.96
CA PHE A 62 -13.11 -5.97 3.68
C PHE A 62 -13.84 -6.93 2.72
N GLU A 63 -14.41 -6.42 1.63
CA GLU A 63 -15.16 -7.22 0.65
C GLU A 63 -14.26 -8.17 -0.15
N ASN A 64 -12.98 -7.85 -0.28
CA ASN A 64 -11.93 -8.70 -0.81
C ASN A 64 -10.55 -8.26 -0.26
N PRO A 65 -9.51 -9.11 -0.34
CA PRO A 65 -8.22 -8.84 0.30
C PRO A 65 -7.31 -7.91 -0.50
N VAL A 66 -7.71 -7.46 -1.69
CA VAL A 66 -6.83 -6.71 -2.61
C VAL A 66 -7.01 -5.21 -2.44
N GLY A 67 -5.98 -4.52 -1.96
CA GLY A 67 -5.97 -3.07 -1.75
C GLY A 67 -5.03 -2.32 -2.68
N LEU A 68 -5.29 -1.01 -2.79
CA LEU A 68 -4.37 -0.08 -3.44
C LEU A 68 -3.34 0.42 -2.43
N ALA A 69 -2.04 0.26 -2.74
CA ALA A 69 -0.96 0.71 -1.87
C ALA A 69 -0.80 2.24 -1.87
N ALA A 70 -0.28 2.78 -0.75
CA ALA A 70 0.10 4.18 -0.63
C ALA A 70 1.02 4.67 -1.75
N GLY A 71 0.94 5.96 -2.04
CA GLY A 71 1.73 6.64 -3.07
C GLY A 71 1.01 6.81 -4.41
N PHE A 72 -0.06 6.07 -4.67
CA PHE A 72 -0.91 6.28 -5.83
C PHE A 72 -1.85 7.47 -5.63
N ASP A 73 -2.64 7.45 -4.57
CA ASP A 73 -3.48 8.58 -4.15
C ASP A 73 -2.84 9.33 -2.97
N LYS A 74 -1.90 10.22 -3.29
CA LYS A 74 -1.13 10.95 -2.27
C LYS A 74 -1.94 11.95 -1.46
N ASN A 75 -3.10 12.36 -1.97
CA ASN A 75 -3.88 13.44 -1.41
C ASN A 75 -5.34 13.06 -1.09
N GLY A 76 -5.72 11.78 -1.21
CA GLY A 76 -7.09 11.33 -0.96
C GLY A 76 -8.11 11.82 -1.99
N GLU A 77 -7.67 12.03 -3.24
CA GLU A 77 -8.51 12.63 -4.28
C GLU A 77 -9.24 11.59 -5.14
N TYR A 78 -8.88 10.28 -5.02
CA TYR A 78 -9.41 9.19 -5.86
C TYR A 78 -10.19 8.13 -5.07
N ILE A 79 -10.34 8.27 -3.76
CA ILE A 79 -10.92 7.27 -2.85
C ILE A 79 -12.23 6.69 -3.42
N LYS A 80 -13.19 7.55 -3.83
CA LYS A 80 -14.50 7.13 -4.34
C LYS A 80 -14.44 6.30 -5.62
N ALA A 81 -13.34 6.35 -6.36
CA ALA A 81 -13.18 5.59 -7.60
C ALA A 81 -12.68 4.16 -7.36
N MET A 82 -11.98 3.91 -6.25
CA MET A 82 -11.25 2.66 -6.01
C MET A 82 -12.14 1.41 -5.97
N PRO A 83 -13.33 1.42 -5.32
CA PRO A 83 -14.23 0.26 -5.37
C PRO A 83 -14.68 -0.08 -6.80
N SER A 84 -14.84 0.93 -7.67
CA SER A 84 -15.21 0.71 -9.07
C SER A 84 -14.11 0.05 -9.89
N LEU A 85 -12.86 0.10 -9.42
CA LEU A 85 -11.71 -0.60 -10.02
C LEU A 85 -11.49 -2.00 -9.44
N GLY A 86 -12.34 -2.44 -8.50
CA GLY A 86 -12.30 -3.77 -7.91
C GLY A 86 -11.55 -3.89 -6.59
N PHE A 87 -10.94 -2.81 -6.09
CA PHE A 87 -10.22 -2.83 -4.81
C PHE A 87 -11.16 -3.01 -3.62
N GLY A 88 -10.77 -3.83 -2.65
CA GLY A 88 -11.46 -4.01 -1.38
C GLY A 88 -11.13 -2.93 -0.34
N PHE A 89 -10.02 -2.22 -0.50
CA PHE A 89 -9.59 -1.10 0.35
C PHE A 89 -8.53 -0.24 -0.36
N THR A 90 -8.25 0.93 0.22
CA THR A 90 -7.19 1.82 -0.28
C THR A 90 -6.33 2.38 0.84
N GLU A 91 -5.03 2.54 0.60
CA GLU A 91 -4.10 3.28 1.44
C GLU A 91 -3.73 4.59 0.74
N ILE A 92 -4.13 5.71 1.34
CA ILE A 92 -3.85 7.06 0.84
C ILE A 92 -2.59 7.64 1.49
N GLY A 93 -1.96 8.61 0.83
CA GLY A 93 -0.71 9.23 1.32
C GLY A 93 0.51 8.73 0.54
N THR A 94 1.73 8.95 1.03
CA THR A 94 2.10 9.38 2.40
C THR A 94 1.85 10.87 2.57
N ILE A 95 1.23 11.21 3.69
CA ILE A 95 0.96 12.58 4.12
C ILE A 95 2.01 13.01 5.13
N THR A 96 2.41 14.28 5.04
CA THR A 96 3.29 14.95 6.01
C THR A 96 2.52 16.10 6.69
N PRO A 97 2.93 16.56 7.88
CA PRO A 97 2.23 17.65 8.56
C PRO A 97 2.04 18.88 7.67
N LYS A 98 3.13 19.36 7.08
CA LYS A 98 3.13 20.50 6.15
C LYS A 98 3.15 20.00 4.70
N PRO A 99 2.53 20.75 3.75
CA PRO A 99 2.66 20.45 2.33
C PRO A 99 4.12 20.50 1.88
N GLN A 100 4.48 19.62 0.94
CA GLN A 100 5.83 19.64 0.35
C GLN A 100 5.80 19.20 -1.10
N ALA A 101 6.68 19.81 -1.91
CA ALA A 101 6.78 19.54 -3.35
C ALA A 101 7.41 18.18 -3.67
N GLY A 102 8.14 17.58 -2.70
CA GLY A 102 8.98 16.41 -2.92
C GLY A 102 10.31 16.74 -3.57
N ASN A 103 10.95 15.74 -4.17
CA ASN A 103 12.26 15.88 -4.81
C ASN A 103 12.17 16.55 -6.19
N ALA A 104 13.31 17.00 -6.73
CA ALA A 104 13.40 17.58 -8.07
C ALA A 104 12.98 16.58 -9.16
N ARG A 105 12.44 17.09 -10.25
CA ARG A 105 12.10 16.30 -11.44
C ARG A 105 13.29 16.23 -12.42
N PRO A 106 13.41 15.12 -13.19
CA PRO A 106 12.57 13.92 -13.25
C PRO A 106 12.80 12.98 -12.06
N ARG A 107 11.73 12.41 -11.52
CA ARG A 107 11.75 11.62 -10.29
C ARG A 107 10.86 10.36 -10.32
N LEU A 108 10.34 10.02 -11.50
CA LEU A 108 9.53 8.83 -11.75
C LEU A 108 9.92 8.24 -13.10
N PHE A 109 10.33 6.97 -13.10
CA PHE A 109 10.89 6.27 -14.26
C PHE A 109 10.20 4.92 -14.41
N ARG A 110 9.83 4.58 -15.65
CA ARG A 110 9.33 3.25 -16.02
C ARG A 110 10.48 2.39 -16.50
N LEU A 111 10.75 1.32 -15.82
CA LEU A 111 11.66 0.24 -16.25
C LEU A 111 10.80 -0.74 -17.04
N LYS A 112 10.58 -0.46 -18.34
CA LYS A 112 9.54 -1.10 -19.14
C LYS A 112 9.82 -2.58 -19.37
N GLU A 113 11.06 -2.90 -19.66
CA GLU A 113 11.55 -4.26 -19.93
C GLU A 113 11.42 -5.13 -18.69
N ASP A 114 11.67 -4.55 -17.52
CA ASP A 114 11.58 -5.19 -16.21
C ASP A 114 10.17 -5.12 -15.59
N ARG A 115 9.18 -4.54 -16.27
CA ARG A 115 7.82 -4.34 -15.74
C ARG A 115 7.83 -3.70 -14.34
N SER A 116 8.69 -2.71 -14.15
CA SER A 116 8.99 -2.10 -12.87
C SER A 116 8.99 -0.57 -12.94
N ILE A 117 8.95 0.06 -11.79
CA ILE A 117 8.95 1.51 -11.65
C ILE A 117 10.03 1.90 -10.65
N GLN A 118 10.87 2.86 -11.02
CA GLN A 118 11.81 3.50 -10.11
C GLN A 118 11.34 4.91 -9.81
N ASN A 119 11.32 5.29 -8.53
CA ASN A 119 10.85 6.60 -8.10
C ASN A 119 11.73 7.23 -7.03
N ALA A 120 11.82 8.56 -7.09
CA ALA A 120 12.44 9.40 -6.08
C ALA A 120 11.47 10.53 -5.68
N MET A 121 10.22 10.21 -5.38
CA MET A 121 9.14 11.19 -5.22
C MET A 121 9.33 12.12 -4.01
N GLY A 122 9.80 11.59 -2.86
CA GLY A 122 10.06 12.37 -1.65
C GLY A 122 8.80 12.92 -0.98
N PHE A 123 7.75 12.10 -0.89
CA PHE A 123 6.48 12.43 -0.22
C PHE A 123 5.84 13.75 -0.67
N ASN A 124 5.78 13.98 -1.99
CA ASN A 124 5.06 15.15 -2.50
C ASN A 124 3.56 15.04 -2.17
N ASN A 125 3.07 15.99 -1.38
CA ASN A 125 1.68 16.02 -0.91
C ASN A 125 1.26 17.44 -0.52
N ARG A 126 -0.04 17.64 -0.29
CA ARG A 126 -0.66 18.94 0.02
C ARG A 126 -0.83 19.19 1.54
N GLY A 127 -0.25 18.32 2.38
CA GLY A 127 -0.26 18.46 3.85
C GLY A 127 -1.52 17.89 4.51
N ALA A 128 -1.46 17.82 5.85
CA ALA A 128 -2.47 17.17 6.67
C ALA A 128 -3.85 17.84 6.56
N ASP A 129 -3.93 19.17 6.60
CA ASP A 129 -5.20 19.90 6.50
C ASP A 129 -5.94 19.64 5.20
N PHE A 130 -5.19 19.56 4.08
CA PHE A 130 -5.80 19.22 2.78
C PHE A 130 -6.37 17.81 2.79
N MET A 131 -5.62 16.83 3.33
CA MET A 131 -6.07 15.46 3.43
C MET A 131 -7.31 15.32 4.31
N LEU A 132 -7.34 15.99 5.47
CA LEU A 132 -8.50 15.99 6.36
C LEU A 132 -9.76 16.49 5.65
N ASN A 133 -9.62 17.57 4.86
CA ASN A 133 -10.71 18.07 4.02
C ASN A 133 -11.16 17.09 2.91
N GLN A 134 -10.30 16.20 2.42
CA GLN A 134 -10.71 15.15 1.49
C GLN A 134 -11.43 14.01 2.20
N LEU A 135 -10.95 13.60 3.36
CA LEU A 135 -11.56 12.54 4.18
C LEU A 135 -12.97 12.94 4.63
N ALA A 136 -13.21 14.18 5.01
CA ALA A 136 -14.55 14.68 5.34
C ALA A 136 -15.57 14.51 4.19
N LYS A 137 -15.14 14.49 2.92
CA LYS A 137 -16.02 14.26 1.76
C LYS A 137 -16.43 12.80 1.60
N VAL A 138 -15.79 11.88 2.32
CA VAL A 138 -15.99 10.43 2.27
C VAL A 138 -16.33 9.83 3.63
N GLU A 139 -16.65 10.63 4.63
CA GLU A 139 -16.94 10.20 6.00
C GLU A 139 -18.03 9.11 6.07
N ASN A 140 -19.06 9.23 5.21
CA ASN A 140 -20.17 8.26 5.14
C ASN A 140 -19.99 7.24 3.98
N PHE A 141 -18.78 7.07 3.49
CA PHE A 141 -18.48 6.13 2.42
C PHE A 141 -17.98 4.82 2.99
N ASP A 142 -18.85 3.80 2.97
CA ASP A 142 -18.56 2.47 3.51
C ASP A 142 -17.51 1.74 2.65
N TYR A 143 -16.26 2.09 2.90
CA TYR A 143 -15.10 1.54 2.19
C TYR A 143 -13.83 1.72 3.04
N PRO A 144 -13.06 0.66 3.30
CA PRO A 144 -11.90 0.74 4.16
C PRO A 144 -10.78 1.65 3.62
N ILE A 145 -10.35 2.60 4.44
CA ILE A 145 -9.33 3.59 4.10
C ILE A 145 -8.20 3.55 5.14
N GLY A 146 -6.99 3.25 4.68
CA GLY A 146 -5.76 3.43 5.45
C GLY A 146 -5.12 4.79 5.18
N ILE A 147 -4.63 5.45 6.22
CA ILE A 147 -3.95 6.75 6.13
C ILE A 147 -2.47 6.56 6.39
N ASN A 148 -1.67 6.65 5.33
CA ASN A 148 -0.22 6.53 5.41
C ASN A 148 0.40 7.89 5.77
N ILE A 149 1.14 7.93 6.87
CA ILE A 149 1.76 9.13 7.43
C ILE A 149 3.27 9.03 7.48
N GLY A 150 3.95 10.17 7.35
CA GLY A 150 5.41 10.26 7.42
C GLY A 150 5.90 11.65 7.77
N LYS A 151 7.17 11.74 8.20
CA LYS A 151 7.76 13.05 8.54
C LYS A 151 8.01 13.91 7.31
N ASN A 152 7.98 15.22 7.48
CA ASN A 152 8.43 16.15 6.45
C ASN A 152 9.92 15.95 6.12
N LYS A 153 10.30 16.24 4.88
CA LYS A 153 11.68 16.10 4.42
C LYS A 153 12.67 16.96 5.21
N LEU A 154 12.24 18.17 5.59
CA LEU A 154 13.07 19.15 6.29
C LEU A 154 13.08 18.96 7.82
N THR A 155 12.21 18.13 8.37
CA THR A 155 12.21 17.82 9.79
C THR A 155 13.44 16.97 10.13
N PRO A 156 14.29 17.40 11.08
CA PRO A 156 15.43 16.61 11.57
C PRO A 156 14.99 15.28 12.16
N GLU A 157 15.91 14.33 12.30
CA GLU A 157 15.60 13.00 12.82
C GLU A 157 15.17 13.01 14.28
N ASP A 158 15.80 13.82 15.10
CA ASP A 158 15.47 14.04 16.52
C ASP A 158 14.13 14.70 16.76
N GLU A 159 13.58 15.39 15.76
CA GLU A 159 12.23 15.98 15.77
C GLU A 159 11.17 15.11 15.08
N ALA A 160 11.55 13.94 14.53
CA ALA A 160 10.66 13.09 13.75
C ALA A 160 9.39 12.70 14.53
N LEU A 161 9.49 12.38 15.81
CA LEU A 161 8.35 12.04 16.68
C LEU A 161 7.29 13.15 16.72
N ASN A 162 7.68 14.42 16.63
CA ASN A 162 6.74 15.56 16.65
C ASN A 162 5.87 15.58 15.39
N ASP A 163 6.44 15.23 14.22
CA ASP A 163 5.68 15.15 12.99
C ASP A 163 4.65 14.00 13.05
N TYR A 164 5.06 12.82 13.55
CA TYR A 164 4.14 11.69 13.73
C TYR A 164 3.05 12.01 14.77
N LYS A 165 3.40 12.65 15.89
CA LYS A 165 2.43 13.11 16.90
C LYS A 165 1.38 13.99 16.27
N THR A 166 1.80 15.03 15.55
CA THR A 166 0.91 15.97 14.85
C THR A 166 -0.04 15.25 13.90
N LEU A 167 0.46 14.29 13.13
CA LEU A 167 -0.36 13.53 12.18
C LEU A 167 -1.33 12.57 12.88
N LEU A 168 -0.89 11.91 13.95
CA LEU A 168 -1.75 11.04 14.76
C LEU A 168 -2.89 11.84 15.39
N GLU A 169 -2.60 13.00 15.99
CA GLU A 169 -3.61 13.91 16.56
C GLU A 169 -4.59 14.40 15.49
N THR A 170 -4.09 14.69 14.27
CA THR A 170 -4.92 15.17 13.16
C THR A 170 -5.87 14.09 12.65
N PHE A 171 -5.41 12.83 12.54
CA PHE A 171 -6.16 11.76 11.90
C PHE A 171 -6.75 10.73 12.87
N LYS A 172 -6.67 10.95 14.18
CA LYS A 172 -7.10 10.00 15.22
C LYS A 172 -8.53 9.47 15.09
N ASP A 173 -9.41 10.23 14.41
CA ASP A 173 -10.82 9.89 14.20
C ASP A 173 -11.16 9.74 12.70
N SER A 174 -10.14 9.56 11.83
CA SER A 174 -10.30 9.54 10.37
C SER A 174 -9.83 8.22 9.76
N GLY A 175 -10.53 7.73 8.74
CA GLY A 175 -10.22 6.44 8.11
C GLY A 175 -10.47 5.25 9.01
N ASN A 176 -9.95 4.08 8.65
CA ASN A 176 -10.13 2.83 9.39
C ASN A 176 -8.85 2.36 10.09
N TYR A 177 -7.69 2.79 9.61
CA TYR A 177 -6.39 2.50 10.21
C TYR A 177 -5.34 3.53 9.77
N ILE A 178 -4.30 3.69 10.57
CA ILE A 178 -3.17 4.57 10.28
C ILE A 178 -1.92 3.73 9.98
N VAL A 179 -1.10 4.15 9.02
CA VAL A 179 0.15 3.49 8.67
C VAL A 179 1.33 4.43 8.89
N ILE A 180 2.21 4.04 9.78
CA ILE A 180 3.48 4.72 10.03
C ILE A 180 4.49 4.29 8.96
N ASN A 181 4.91 5.23 8.13
CA ASN A 181 5.85 4.99 7.05
C ASN A 181 7.24 5.54 7.40
N ILE A 182 8.14 4.64 7.80
CA ILE A 182 9.56 4.93 8.05
C ILE A 182 10.47 4.27 7.01
N SER A 183 9.90 3.78 5.91
CA SER A 183 10.59 2.89 4.96
C SER A 183 10.91 3.51 3.60
N SER A 184 10.51 4.76 3.35
CA SER A 184 10.81 5.43 2.08
C SER A 184 12.30 5.75 1.97
N PRO A 185 12.96 5.39 0.84
CA PRO A 185 14.36 5.75 0.60
C PRO A 185 14.52 7.20 0.13
N ASN A 186 13.42 7.92 -0.10
CA ASN A 186 13.39 9.20 -0.78
C ASN A 186 13.31 10.40 0.18
N THR A 187 13.35 10.15 1.47
CA THR A 187 13.37 11.13 2.56
C THR A 187 14.63 10.90 3.38
N PRO A 188 15.54 11.87 3.50
CA PRO A 188 16.79 11.71 4.24
C PRO A 188 16.55 11.27 5.68
N GLY A 189 17.38 10.35 6.20
CA GLY A 189 17.34 9.83 7.56
C GLY A 189 16.10 9.00 7.93
N LEU A 190 15.12 8.85 7.02
CA LEU A 190 13.86 8.18 7.38
C LEU A 190 14.06 6.69 7.67
N ARG A 191 14.94 6.01 6.92
CA ARG A 191 15.23 4.59 7.14
C ARG A 191 16.10 4.35 8.38
N ASP A 192 16.82 5.35 8.85
CA ASP A 192 17.62 5.27 10.07
C ASP A 192 16.72 5.20 11.31
N LEU A 193 15.47 5.65 11.19
CA LEU A 193 14.41 5.50 12.19
C LEU A 193 13.88 4.04 12.30
N GLN A 194 14.30 3.12 11.43
CA GLN A 194 13.98 1.70 11.54
C GLN A 194 14.84 1.03 12.63
N ASN A 195 14.70 1.48 13.87
CA ASN A 195 15.34 0.91 15.04
C ASN A 195 14.33 0.72 16.18
N GLU A 196 14.59 -0.27 17.03
CA GLU A 196 13.67 -0.70 18.09
C GLU A 196 13.29 0.41 19.06
N LYS A 197 14.26 1.27 19.44
CA LYS A 197 14.02 2.36 20.38
C LYS A 197 13.01 3.36 19.80
N PHE A 198 13.26 3.86 18.61
CA PHE A 198 12.36 4.82 17.95
C PHE A 198 10.96 4.24 17.77
N ILE A 199 10.86 2.98 17.36
CA ILE A 199 9.58 2.28 17.16
C ILE A 199 8.82 2.13 18.49
N THR A 200 9.50 1.74 19.54
CA THR A 200 8.88 1.60 20.87
C THR A 200 8.35 2.96 21.36
N ASP A 201 9.16 4.02 21.27
CA ASP A 201 8.77 5.38 21.67
C ASP A 201 7.56 5.86 20.84
N LEU A 202 7.58 5.64 19.52
CA LEU A 202 6.54 6.06 18.59
C LEU A 202 5.19 5.35 18.86
N PHE A 203 5.20 4.02 18.99
CA PHE A 203 3.97 3.26 19.20
C PHE A 203 3.41 3.46 20.63
N THR A 204 4.28 3.67 21.62
CA THR A 204 3.84 4.04 22.97
C THR A 204 3.11 5.38 22.96
N MET A 205 3.69 6.40 22.31
CA MET A 205 3.05 7.70 22.13
C MET A 205 1.74 7.58 21.33
N ALA A 206 1.73 6.79 20.28
CA ALA A 206 0.57 6.65 19.41
C ALA A 206 -0.66 6.07 20.14
N LYS A 207 -0.47 5.10 21.04
CA LYS A 207 -1.52 4.55 21.88
C LYS A 207 -2.17 5.56 22.84
N GLU A 208 -1.43 6.57 23.27
CA GLU A 208 -1.95 7.63 24.12
C GLU A 208 -2.84 8.60 23.34
N ILE A 209 -2.67 8.67 22.00
CA ILE A 209 -3.36 9.63 21.13
C ILE A 209 -4.63 9.03 20.52
N THR A 210 -4.59 7.77 20.09
CA THR A 210 -5.70 7.15 19.36
C THR A 210 -5.87 5.68 19.68
N SER A 211 -7.12 5.22 19.62
CA SER A 211 -7.48 3.80 19.67
C SER A 211 -7.56 3.14 18.30
N GLN A 212 -7.36 3.89 17.22
CA GLN A 212 -7.36 3.32 15.86
C GLN A 212 -6.24 2.30 15.68
N PRO A 213 -6.44 1.26 14.85
CA PRO A 213 -5.38 0.35 14.47
C PRO A 213 -4.22 1.08 13.79
N ILE A 214 -3.00 0.90 14.28
CA ILE A 214 -1.79 1.53 13.73
C ILE A 214 -0.86 0.45 13.22
N PHE A 215 -0.44 0.58 11.97
CA PHE A 215 0.43 -0.35 11.25
C PHE A 215 1.82 0.23 11.05
N LEU A 216 2.83 -0.62 11.09
CA LEU A 216 4.20 -0.26 10.70
C LEU A 216 4.48 -0.73 9.27
N LYS A 217 5.00 0.17 8.40
CA LYS A 217 5.43 -0.18 7.04
C LYS A 217 6.94 -0.16 6.91
N ILE A 218 7.52 -1.32 6.56
CA ILE A 218 8.97 -1.56 6.53
C ILE A 218 9.56 -1.63 5.13
N ALA A 219 10.89 -1.51 5.02
CA ALA A 219 11.65 -1.63 3.78
C ALA A 219 12.03 -3.08 3.47
N PRO A 220 12.25 -3.46 2.18
CA PRO A 220 12.64 -4.81 1.81
C PRO A 220 14.16 -5.05 1.92
N ASP A 221 14.94 -4.02 2.24
CA ASP A 221 16.41 -4.08 2.20
C ASP A 221 17.04 -4.40 3.57
N MET A 222 16.21 -4.77 4.54
CA MET A 222 16.63 -5.21 5.87
C MET A 222 17.05 -6.69 5.82
N GLN A 223 18.00 -7.08 6.70
CA GLN A 223 18.21 -8.49 6.98
C GLN A 223 16.97 -9.08 7.68
N ALA A 224 16.69 -10.35 7.43
CA ALA A 224 15.46 -10.98 7.91
C ALA A 224 15.32 -10.89 9.44
N GLN A 225 16.40 -11.14 10.19
CA GLN A 225 16.36 -11.07 11.65
C GLN A 225 16.11 -9.64 12.16
N ASP A 226 16.80 -8.64 11.60
CA ASP A 226 16.61 -7.24 11.97
C ASP A 226 15.17 -6.77 11.73
N ALA A 227 14.57 -7.21 10.61
CA ALA A 227 13.17 -6.93 10.29
C ALA A 227 12.20 -7.61 11.26
N ILE A 228 12.47 -8.86 11.65
CA ILE A 228 11.69 -9.60 12.64
C ILE A 228 11.75 -8.90 14.00
N ASP A 229 12.96 -8.52 14.44
CA ASP A 229 13.16 -7.86 15.75
C ASP A 229 12.44 -6.50 15.79
N LEU A 230 12.58 -5.71 14.72
CA LEU A 230 11.85 -4.44 14.56
C LEU A 230 10.33 -4.63 14.60
N CYS A 231 9.82 -5.63 13.89
CA CYS A 231 8.38 -5.94 13.86
C CYS A 231 7.88 -6.43 15.23
N ASN A 232 8.65 -7.27 15.94
CA ASN A 232 8.33 -7.69 17.29
C ASN A 232 8.30 -6.50 18.26
N ALA A 233 9.28 -5.57 18.17
CA ALA A 233 9.27 -4.34 18.96
C ALA A 233 8.00 -3.51 18.71
N ALA A 234 7.59 -3.35 17.45
CA ALA A 234 6.37 -2.64 17.10
C ALA A 234 5.12 -3.32 17.67
N VAL A 235 4.99 -4.64 17.52
CA VAL A 235 3.85 -5.42 18.02
C VAL A 235 3.78 -5.36 19.56
N ASN A 236 4.91 -5.52 20.24
CA ASN A 236 5.00 -5.43 21.69
C ASN A 236 4.64 -4.01 22.19
N ALA A 237 5.00 -2.98 21.44
CA ALA A 237 4.63 -1.60 21.73
C ALA A 237 3.17 -1.26 21.33
N GLY A 238 2.46 -2.17 20.63
CA GLY A 238 1.03 -2.10 20.31
C GLY A 238 0.67 -1.76 18.90
N SER A 239 1.53 -2.04 17.96
CA SER A 239 1.16 -2.06 16.55
C SER A 239 0.06 -3.09 16.31
N ALA A 240 -0.99 -2.69 15.58
CA ALA A 240 -2.07 -3.58 15.15
C ALA A 240 -1.65 -4.47 13.97
N GLY A 241 -0.58 -4.12 13.27
CA GLY A 241 -0.11 -4.92 12.14
C GLY A 241 1.15 -4.39 11.47
N ILE A 242 1.67 -5.20 10.55
CA ILE A 242 2.87 -4.92 9.78
C ILE A 242 2.54 -4.91 8.29
N ILE A 243 3.06 -3.93 7.56
CA ILE A 243 3.01 -3.87 6.08
C ILE A 243 4.41 -4.12 5.52
N ALA A 244 4.58 -5.21 4.82
CA ALA A 244 5.84 -5.60 4.19
C ALA A 244 5.63 -5.88 2.69
N THR A 245 6.29 -5.11 1.77
CA THR A 245 7.35 -4.13 2.00
C THR A 245 7.16 -2.86 1.16
N ASN A 246 7.99 -1.83 1.42
CA ASN A 246 8.16 -0.68 0.54
C ASN A 246 9.04 -1.07 -0.69
N THR A 247 9.63 -0.09 -1.36
CA THR A 247 10.52 -0.24 -2.53
C THR A 247 11.94 -0.60 -2.11
N THR A 248 12.69 -1.29 -3.00
CA THR A 248 14.12 -1.61 -2.78
C THR A 248 15.06 -0.54 -3.33
N ILE A 249 16.22 -0.41 -2.69
CA ILE A 249 17.37 0.37 -3.18
C ILE A 249 18.48 -0.51 -3.75
N ASP A 250 18.19 -1.77 -3.94
CA ASP A 250 19.10 -2.70 -4.59
C ASP A 250 19.06 -2.45 -6.11
N TYR A 251 20.00 -1.65 -6.60
CA TYR A 251 20.07 -1.29 -8.01
C TYR A 251 20.71 -2.38 -8.87
N SER A 252 21.28 -3.41 -8.25
CA SER A 252 21.85 -4.57 -8.97
C SER A 252 20.80 -5.49 -9.59
N VAL A 253 19.52 -5.32 -9.23
CA VAL A 253 18.41 -6.13 -9.75
C VAL A 253 18.14 -5.91 -11.24
N THR A 254 18.67 -4.85 -11.84
CA THR A 254 18.60 -4.57 -13.28
C THR A 254 19.65 -3.57 -13.72
N GLU A 255 20.17 -3.71 -14.95
CA GLU A 255 21.07 -2.74 -15.57
C GLU A 255 20.39 -1.41 -15.95
N HIS A 256 19.05 -1.38 -15.95
CA HIS A 256 18.26 -0.20 -16.26
C HIS A 256 18.07 0.74 -15.06
N ALA A 257 18.51 0.35 -13.87
CA ALA A 257 18.36 1.13 -12.66
C ALA A 257 19.22 2.40 -12.70
N LYS A 258 18.70 3.45 -12.07
CA LYS A 258 19.48 4.63 -11.66
C LYS A 258 20.01 4.38 -10.24
N ASP A 259 21.04 5.11 -9.86
CA ASP A 259 21.73 5.03 -8.58
C ASP A 259 21.01 5.79 -7.43
N PHE A 260 19.69 6.04 -7.59
CA PHE A 260 18.90 6.76 -6.60
C PHE A 260 17.42 6.32 -6.63
N GLY A 261 16.72 6.60 -5.54
CA GLY A 261 15.29 6.30 -5.41
C GLY A 261 14.99 4.85 -5.07
N GLY A 262 13.72 4.46 -5.18
CA GLY A 262 13.27 3.10 -4.86
C GLY A 262 12.66 2.39 -6.06
N ILE A 263 12.93 1.11 -6.22
CA ILE A 263 12.43 0.24 -7.29
C ILE A 263 11.25 -0.57 -6.75
N SER A 264 10.15 -0.60 -7.52
CA SER A 264 8.92 -1.36 -7.27
C SER A 264 8.48 -2.11 -8.53
N GLY A 265 7.56 -3.05 -8.41
CA GLY A 265 7.07 -3.84 -9.54
C GLY A 265 7.67 -5.25 -9.54
N ALA A 266 7.85 -5.85 -10.73
CA ALA A 266 8.29 -7.23 -10.83
C ALA A 266 9.66 -7.49 -10.18
N LEU A 267 10.58 -6.52 -10.28
CA LEU A 267 11.94 -6.64 -9.72
C LEU A 267 12.00 -6.78 -8.18
N VAL A 268 10.98 -6.30 -7.45
CA VAL A 268 10.96 -6.42 -5.98
C VAL A 268 10.19 -7.66 -5.50
N ARG A 269 9.55 -8.41 -6.41
CA ARG A 269 8.61 -9.49 -6.07
C ARG A 269 9.19 -10.52 -5.13
N GLU A 270 10.28 -11.16 -5.49
CA GLU A 270 10.86 -12.24 -4.70
C GLU A 270 11.53 -11.70 -3.43
N LYS A 271 12.30 -10.61 -3.52
CA LYS A 271 12.92 -10.00 -2.34
C LYS A 271 11.88 -9.61 -1.28
N SER A 272 10.76 -9.02 -1.71
CA SER A 272 9.67 -8.66 -0.80
C SER A 272 8.93 -9.89 -0.26
N TYR A 273 8.80 -10.96 -1.06
CA TYR A 273 8.16 -12.19 -0.63
C TYR A 273 9.00 -12.93 0.40
N GLU A 274 10.29 -13.11 0.18
CA GLU A 274 11.17 -13.83 1.11
C GLU A 274 11.23 -13.12 2.47
N LEU A 275 11.36 -11.79 2.49
CA LEU A 275 11.31 -11.05 3.75
C LEU A 275 9.92 -11.16 4.41
N PHE A 276 8.84 -11.01 3.65
CA PHE A 276 7.48 -11.17 4.17
C PHE A 276 7.26 -12.57 4.75
N LYS A 277 7.72 -13.61 4.06
CA LYS A 277 7.63 -15.01 4.49
C LYS A 277 8.35 -15.25 5.83
N ALA A 278 9.55 -14.68 6.00
CA ALA A 278 10.29 -14.77 7.25
C ALA A 278 9.52 -14.08 8.41
N ILE A 279 8.97 -12.88 8.17
CA ILE A 279 8.14 -12.15 9.13
C ILE A 279 6.85 -12.94 9.43
N GLY A 280 6.19 -13.47 8.40
CA GLY A 280 4.96 -14.25 8.54
C GLY A 280 5.14 -15.50 9.39
N LYS A 281 6.27 -16.22 9.23
CA LYS A 281 6.61 -17.37 10.05
C LYS A 281 6.67 -17.02 11.54
N GLU A 282 7.18 -15.86 11.89
CA GLU A 282 7.34 -15.43 13.28
C GLU A 282 6.08 -14.76 13.86
N LEU A 283 5.38 -13.95 13.05
CA LEU A 283 4.33 -13.07 13.52
C LEU A 283 2.91 -13.52 13.16
N TYR A 284 2.75 -14.58 12.36
CA TYR A 284 1.44 -15.14 12.07
C TYR A 284 0.68 -15.47 13.36
N GLY A 285 -0.57 -15.07 13.43
CA GLY A 285 -1.42 -15.24 14.63
C GLY A 285 -1.14 -14.25 15.78
N LYS A 286 -0.04 -13.49 15.74
CA LYS A 286 0.30 -12.47 16.75
C LYS A 286 -0.19 -11.07 16.34
N THR A 287 -0.27 -10.78 15.05
CA THR A 287 -0.68 -9.49 14.51
C THR A 287 -1.20 -9.62 13.08
N ILE A 288 -1.84 -8.55 12.56
CA ILE A 288 -2.30 -8.51 11.17
C ILE A 288 -1.11 -8.23 10.24
N LEU A 289 -1.00 -9.01 9.18
CA LEU A 289 0.05 -8.83 8.18
C LEU A 289 -0.56 -8.40 6.83
N ILE A 290 0.00 -7.35 6.24
CA ILE A 290 -0.35 -6.88 4.89
C ILE A 290 0.87 -7.03 4.00
N SER A 291 0.73 -7.77 2.89
CA SER A 291 1.85 -7.98 1.98
C SER A 291 1.77 -7.10 0.75
N VAL A 292 2.90 -6.48 0.38
CA VAL A 292 3.02 -5.63 -0.81
C VAL A 292 4.38 -5.80 -1.47
N GLY A 293 4.41 -5.80 -2.82
CA GLY A 293 5.64 -5.87 -3.62
C GLY A 293 5.54 -6.85 -4.77
N GLY A 294 5.33 -6.35 -5.99
CA GLY A 294 5.37 -7.12 -7.23
C GLY A 294 4.25 -8.14 -7.43
N ILE A 295 3.17 -8.10 -6.64
CA ILE A 295 2.01 -9.01 -6.77
C ILE A 295 1.32 -8.73 -8.09
N GLU A 296 1.16 -9.77 -8.92
CA GLU A 296 0.64 -9.65 -10.27
C GLU A 296 -0.47 -10.66 -10.59
N THR A 297 -0.43 -11.84 -9.99
CA THR A 297 -1.37 -12.94 -10.26
C THR A 297 -2.07 -13.42 -8.99
N ALA A 298 -3.09 -14.26 -9.16
CA ALA A 298 -3.77 -14.91 -8.04
C ALA A 298 -2.83 -15.82 -7.24
N GLU A 299 -1.91 -16.51 -7.92
CA GLU A 299 -0.90 -17.38 -7.29
C GLU A 299 0.09 -16.53 -6.46
N ASP A 300 0.53 -15.35 -6.96
CA ASP A 300 1.34 -14.40 -6.20
C ASP A 300 0.62 -13.96 -4.93
N ALA A 301 -0.66 -13.65 -5.03
CA ALA A 301 -1.50 -13.25 -3.91
C ALA A 301 -1.69 -14.40 -2.91
N TYR A 302 -2.03 -15.58 -3.41
CA TYR A 302 -2.34 -16.74 -2.60
C TYR A 302 -1.14 -17.26 -1.81
N ARG A 303 0.06 -17.31 -2.41
CA ARG A 303 1.28 -17.69 -1.69
C ARG A 303 1.59 -16.74 -0.52
N ARG A 304 1.26 -15.44 -0.66
CA ARG A 304 1.44 -14.46 0.42
C ARG A 304 0.38 -14.62 1.51
N ILE A 305 -0.86 -14.97 1.14
CA ILE A 305 -1.91 -15.28 2.10
C ILE A 305 -1.52 -16.53 2.90
N LYS A 306 -1.07 -17.60 2.25
CA LYS A 306 -0.60 -18.81 2.94
C LYS A 306 0.62 -18.55 3.82
N ALA A 307 1.47 -17.60 3.46
CA ALA A 307 2.58 -17.14 4.28
C ALA A 307 2.17 -16.17 5.41
N GLY A 308 0.87 -15.90 5.62
CA GLY A 308 0.35 -15.15 6.75
C GLY A 308 -0.30 -13.80 6.43
N ALA A 309 -0.37 -13.36 5.17
CA ALA A 309 -1.01 -12.11 4.82
C ALA A 309 -2.53 -12.18 4.98
N SER A 310 -3.11 -11.30 5.79
CA SER A 310 -4.56 -11.08 5.84
C SER A 310 -5.04 -10.25 4.65
N LEU A 311 -4.23 -9.30 4.20
CA LEU A 311 -4.49 -8.40 3.09
C LEU A 311 -3.26 -8.28 2.19
N ILE A 312 -3.48 -7.92 0.93
CA ILE A 312 -2.41 -7.64 -0.03
C ILE A 312 -2.60 -6.26 -0.65
N GLN A 313 -1.51 -5.64 -1.08
CA GLN A 313 -1.57 -4.34 -1.75
C GLN A 313 -0.87 -4.38 -3.11
N ILE A 314 -1.45 -3.66 -4.07
CA ILE A 314 -0.97 -3.54 -5.44
C ILE A 314 -0.70 -2.07 -5.76
N TYR A 315 0.39 -1.81 -6.51
CA TYR A 315 0.71 -0.49 -7.06
C TYR A 315 1.22 -0.60 -8.50
N SER A 316 2.49 -0.96 -8.70
CA SER A 316 3.15 -0.90 -10.01
C SER A 316 2.52 -1.81 -11.05
N MET A 317 2.07 -2.98 -10.65
CA MET A 317 1.46 -3.93 -11.58
C MET A 317 0.10 -3.44 -12.10
N LEU A 318 -0.63 -2.60 -11.34
CA LEU A 318 -1.82 -1.88 -11.84
C LEU A 318 -1.49 -1.03 -13.09
N ILE A 319 -0.32 -0.39 -13.10
CA ILE A 319 0.11 0.46 -14.23
C ILE A 319 0.44 -0.37 -15.47
N TYR A 320 0.90 -1.60 -15.30
CA TYR A 320 1.26 -2.50 -16.41
C TYR A 320 0.07 -3.30 -16.93
N ASN A 321 -0.85 -3.73 -16.06
CA ASN A 321 -1.93 -4.66 -16.39
C ASN A 321 -3.31 -3.99 -16.42
N GLY A 322 -3.47 -2.84 -15.76
CA GLY A 322 -4.77 -2.18 -15.62
C GLY A 322 -5.68 -2.82 -14.57
N PRO A 323 -6.88 -2.24 -14.36
CA PRO A 323 -7.77 -2.67 -13.29
C PRO A 323 -8.34 -4.08 -13.47
N ILE A 324 -8.32 -4.64 -14.67
CA ILE A 324 -8.78 -6.02 -14.90
C ILE A 324 -8.02 -7.03 -14.05
N MET A 325 -6.74 -6.78 -13.74
CA MET A 325 -5.94 -7.66 -12.90
C MET A 325 -6.50 -7.85 -11.50
N ILE A 326 -7.19 -6.82 -10.95
CA ILE A 326 -7.78 -6.90 -9.60
C ILE A 326 -8.90 -7.94 -9.60
N LYS A 327 -9.72 -7.93 -10.67
CA LYS A 327 -10.75 -8.94 -10.90
C LYS A 327 -10.13 -10.33 -11.05
N GLU A 328 -9.13 -10.46 -11.93
CA GLU A 328 -8.46 -11.75 -12.21
C GLU A 328 -7.83 -12.33 -10.94
N ILE A 329 -7.21 -11.49 -10.09
CA ILE A 329 -6.67 -11.96 -8.80
C ILE A 329 -7.79 -12.43 -7.88
N ASN A 330 -8.89 -11.68 -7.75
CA ASN A 330 -9.98 -12.07 -6.86
C ASN A 330 -10.69 -13.34 -7.35
N GLU A 331 -10.95 -13.48 -8.65
CA GLU A 331 -11.52 -14.70 -9.23
C GLU A 331 -10.60 -15.91 -9.06
N GLY A 332 -9.29 -15.75 -9.34
CA GLY A 332 -8.32 -16.82 -9.15
C GLY A 332 -8.13 -17.19 -7.67
N LEU A 333 -8.20 -16.24 -6.74
CA LEU A 333 -8.20 -16.57 -5.30
C LEU A 333 -9.40 -17.43 -4.91
N ILE A 334 -10.59 -17.15 -5.45
CA ILE A 334 -11.79 -17.98 -5.21
C ILE A 334 -11.57 -19.41 -5.70
N GLU A 335 -10.95 -19.57 -6.88
CA GLU A 335 -10.66 -20.90 -7.46
C GLU A 335 -9.62 -21.65 -6.61
N LEU A 336 -8.54 -20.99 -6.19
CA LEU A 336 -7.49 -21.57 -5.36
C LEU A 336 -8.00 -21.96 -3.97
N LEU A 337 -8.82 -21.13 -3.33
CA LEU A 337 -9.45 -21.44 -2.04
C LEU A 337 -10.34 -22.71 -2.14
N LYS A 338 -11.17 -22.79 -3.19
CA LYS A 338 -12.02 -23.97 -3.43
C LYS A 338 -11.20 -25.23 -3.70
N ALA A 339 -10.11 -25.11 -4.47
CA ALA A 339 -9.23 -26.22 -4.78
C ALA A 339 -8.56 -26.80 -3.53
N ASP A 340 -8.18 -25.92 -2.57
CA ASP A 340 -7.60 -26.32 -1.29
C ASP A 340 -8.67 -26.68 -0.22
N GLY A 341 -9.98 -26.56 -0.54
CA GLY A 341 -11.09 -26.94 0.34
C GLY A 341 -11.44 -25.92 1.41
N TYR A 342 -11.03 -24.65 1.26
CA TYR A 342 -11.37 -23.59 2.19
C TYR A 342 -12.73 -22.95 1.87
N GLU A 343 -13.49 -22.64 2.90
CA GLU A 343 -14.78 -21.95 2.80
C GLU A 343 -14.64 -20.42 2.91
N ASN A 344 -13.52 -19.94 3.48
CA ASN A 344 -13.21 -18.53 3.59
C ASN A 344 -11.69 -18.29 3.56
N ILE A 345 -11.29 -17.14 3.05
CA ILE A 345 -9.88 -16.75 2.91
C ILE A 345 -9.13 -16.72 4.26
N SER A 346 -9.85 -16.45 5.37
CA SER A 346 -9.27 -16.46 6.72
C SER A 346 -8.71 -17.83 7.12
N GLU A 347 -9.22 -18.92 6.55
CA GLU A 347 -8.73 -20.27 6.79
C GLU A 347 -7.39 -20.54 6.09
N ALA A 348 -7.17 -19.91 4.94
CA ALA A 348 -5.93 -20.00 4.18
C ALA A 348 -4.80 -19.12 4.75
N ILE A 349 -5.14 -18.10 5.57
CA ILE A 349 -4.13 -17.23 6.17
C ILE A 349 -3.19 -18.05 7.06
N GLY A 350 -1.89 -18.00 6.73
CA GLY A 350 -0.86 -18.70 7.47
C GLY A 350 -0.89 -20.23 7.33
N ALA A 351 -1.52 -20.75 6.27
CA ALA A 351 -1.60 -22.19 6.06
C ALA A 351 -0.22 -22.87 5.92
N ASP A 352 0.81 -22.13 5.50
CA ASP A 352 2.19 -22.64 5.45
C ASP A 352 2.81 -22.88 6.84
N TRP A 353 2.15 -22.41 7.92
CA TRP A 353 2.66 -22.44 9.30
C TRP A 353 1.80 -23.27 10.26
N LYS A 354 0.67 -23.84 9.78
CA LYS A 354 -0.27 -24.67 10.54
C LYS A 354 0.18 -26.10 10.65
#